data_e1e4b56f2dc81b4f90bbc47056d4aa96
#
_entry.id   e1e4b56f2dc81b4f90bbc47056d4aa96
#
_cell.length_a   1.000
_cell.length_b   1.000
_cell.length_c   1.000
_cell.angle_alpha   90.00
_cell.angle_beta   90.00
_cell.angle_gamma   90.00
#
_symmetry.space_group_name_H-M   'P 1'
#
loop_
_entity.id
_entity.type
_entity.pdbx_description
1 polymer ?
#
loop_
_entity_poly.entity_id
_entity_poly.type
_entity_poly.pdbx_seq_one_letter_code
_entity_poly.pdbx_strand_id
1 'polypeptide(L)'
;MGRASDSDSVPAARRTSVVLVALVEVMLLAAVLVVVRWLPAAEPAHATGQERIDIADVPEPGPEPAVLPGASTGTYTWNCGRNEEGHRNSANFVASPGMQPRHLHAHEYVGNRSTDVDSTDASLAAATTTCDNGDLSTYYWPVLMVTGAGYPGHGRVRTPAAVTLTFLGSPAGPVVDMPRFLRATIGNARALTEPGIATSATWTCASTPRRRTDRYPRCSAGDQVLRVFEFPSCWDGRRVDSPDHRTHLVAATAGGACPHATFAVPRLRLTVAYDLPAGADFVIDAFPDQHYDPRTDHAFFVNIMPDQVMAAVIRCLNSGRVCSSADS
;
A
#
# COMPACT_ATOMS: atom_id res chain seq x y z
N MET A 1 -19.15 -85.86 25.45
CA MET A 1 -18.70 -85.09 24.26
C MET A 1 -18.36 -83.69 24.77
N GLY A 2 -17.09 -83.48 25.10
CA GLY A 2 -16.59 -82.22 25.58
C GLY A 2 -15.85 -81.44 24.50
N ARG A 3 -16.06 -80.21 24.38
CA ARG A 3 -15.28 -79.31 23.50
C ARG A 3 -14.43 -78.38 24.40
N ALA A 4 -13.13 -78.57 24.33
CA ALA A 4 -12.15 -77.70 24.95
C ALA A 4 -12.09 -76.40 24.22
N SER A 5 -12.05 -75.30 24.95
CA SER A 5 -11.74 -73.95 24.46
C SER A 5 -10.24 -73.69 24.59
N ASP A 6 -9.57 -73.60 23.44
CA ASP A 6 -8.19 -73.14 23.36
C ASP A 6 -8.14 -71.60 23.64
N SER A 7 -7.44 -71.26 24.68
CA SER A 7 -7.11 -69.85 25.00
C SER A 7 -5.73 -69.57 24.41
N ASP A 8 -5.68 -68.89 23.28
CA ASP A 8 -4.45 -68.38 22.66
C ASP A 8 -3.81 -67.28 23.59
N SER A 9 -2.80 -67.69 24.33
CA SER A 9 -1.95 -66.78 25.09
C SER A 9 -0.88 -66.20 24.15
N VAL A 10 -1.02 -64.92 23.80
CA VAL A 10 0.01 -64.13 23.08
C VAL A 10 1.27 -64.02 23.91
N PRO A 11 2.48 -64.38 23.41
CA PRO A 11 3.70 -64.44 24.23
C PRO A 11 4.13 -63.03 24.70
N ALA A 12 4.52 -62.96 25.95
CA ALA A 12 4.91 -61.73 26.67
C ALA A 12 6.01 -60.90 25.94
N ALA A 13 6.87 -61.52 25.16
CA ALA A 13 7.93 -60.89 24.40
C ALA A 13 7.43 -59.90 23.31
N ARG A 14 6.24 -60.13 22.72
CA ARG A 14 5.65 -59.25 21.71
C ARG A 14 5.06 -57.97 22.33
N ARG A 15 4.57 -58.05 23.55
CA ARG A 15 4.03 -56.85 24.26
C ARG A 15 5.13 -55.90 24.68
N THR A 16 6.28 -56.38 25.10
CA THR A 16 7.44 -55.53 25.51
C THR A 16 8.01 -54.79 24.32
N SER A 17 8.10 -55.39 23.12
CA SER A 17 8.60 -54.72 21.91
C SER A 17 7.66 -53.61 21.42
N VAL A 18 6.34 -53.77 21.48
CA VAL A 18 5.35 -52.75 21.09
C VAL A 18 5.38 -51.60 22.06
N VAL A 19 5.52 -51.81 23.36
CA VAL A 19 5.61 -50.74 24.36
C VAL A 19 6.92 -49.96 24.22
N LEU A 20 8.04 -50.62 23.89
CA LEU A 20 9.33 -49.92 23.66
C LEU A 20 9.29 -49.05 22.41
N VAL A 21 8.70 -49.52 21.31
CA VAL A 21 8.54 -48.71 20.10
C VAL A 21 7.66 -47.49 20.36
N ALA A 22 6.53 -47.66 21.02
CA ALA A 22 5.64 -46.53 21.34
C ALA A 22 6.31 -45.50 22.25
N LEU A 23 7.12 -45.92 23.23
CA LEU A 23 7.88 -45.00 24.08
C LEU A 23 8.97 -44.24 23.31
N VAL A 24 9.64 -44.86 22.38
CA VAL A 24 10.65 -44.20 21.52
C VAL A 24 9.97 -43.18 20.59
N GLU A 25 8.82 -43.50 20.01
CA GLU A 25 8.07 -42.53 19.20
C GLU A 25 7.59 -41.30 20.00
N VAL A 26 7.07 -41.51 21.23
CA VAL A 26 6.66 -40.43 22.11
C VAL A 26 7.85 -39.55 22.52
N MET A 27 9.01 -40.16 22.80
CA MET A 27 10.23 -39.42 23.13
C MET A 27 10.77 -38.62 21.92
N LEU A 28 10.70 -39.19 20.71
CA LEU A 28 11.09 -38.47 19.48
C LEU A 28 10.14 -37.30 19.18
N LEU A 29 8.84 -37.50 19.35
CA LEU A 29 7.86 -36.43 19.19
C LEU A 29 8.05 -35.33 20.26
N ALA A 30 8.32 -35.70 21.51
CA ALA A 30 8.62 -34.75 22.56
C ALA A 30 9.93 -33.96 22.29
N ALA A 31 10.98 -34.65 21.78
CA ALA A 31 12.23 -34.02 21.39
C ALA A 31 12.05 -33.03 20.21
N VAL A 32 11.25 -33.41 19.20
CA VAL A 32 10.90 -32.52 18.07
C VAL A 32 10.12 -31.30 18.55
N LEU A 33 9.13 -31.47 19.45
CA LEU A 33 8.37 -30.37 20.02
C LEU A 33 9.25 -29.42 20.85
N VAL A 34 10.22 -29.94 21.59
CA VAL A 34 11.18 -29.15 22.35
C VAL A 34 12.10 -28.36 21.40
N VAL A 35 12.61 -29.01 20.36
CA VAL A 35 13.49 -28.35 19.36
C VAL A 35 12.73 -27.25 18.62
N VAL A 36 11.47 -27.50 18.21
CA VAL A 36 10.63 -26.48 17.55
C VAL A 36 10.33 -25.29 18.48
N ARG A 37 10.22 -25.53 19.78
CA ARG A 37 9.95 -24.49 20.78
C ARG A 37 11.19 -23.63 21.09
N TRP A 38 12.40 -24.14 20.80
CA TRP A 38 13.68 -23.44 20.98
C TRP A 38 14.27 -22.90 19.69
N LEU A 39 13.64 -23.12 18.53
CA LEU A 39 14.01 -22.40 17.33
C LEU A 39 13.68 -20.92 17.60
N PRO A 40 14.68 -20.02 17.56
CA PRO A 40 14.40 -18.60 17.62
C PRO A 40 13.39 -18.29 16.51
N ALA A 41 12.32 -17.57 16.85
CA ALA A 41 11.45 -17.01 15.83
C ALA A 41 12.37 -16.28 14.85
N ALA A 42 12.24 -16.60 13.56
CA ALA A 42 13.03 -15.92 12.53
C ALA A 42 12.82 -14.42 12.77
N GLU A 43 13.91 -13.72 13.11
CA GLU A 43 13.84 -12.26 13.20
C GLU A 43 13.35 -11.76 11.84
N PRO A 44 12.44 -10.77 11.82
CA PRO A 44 12.00 -10.18 10.56
C PRO A 44 13.26 -9.73 9.82
N ALA A 45 13.40 -10.16 8.56
CA ALA A 45 14.52 -9.77 7.73
C ALA A 45 14.55 -8.24 7.69
N HIS A 46 15.51 -7.63 8.37
CA HIS A 46 15.75 -6.20 8.24
C HIS A 46 16.09 -5.93 6.78
N ALA A 47 15.55 -4.85 6.22
CA ALA A 47 15.88 -4.40 4.87
C ALA A 47 17.42 -4.43 4.69
N THR A 48 17.90 -5.19 3.73
CA THR A 48 19.34 -5.35 3.50
C THR A 48 19.94 -4.01 3.07
N GLY A 49 21.22 -3.80 3.25
CA GLY A 49 21.88 -2.54 2.86
C GLY A 49 21.71 -2.18 1.38
N GLN A 50 21.36 -3.15 0.52
CA GLN A 50 21.06 -2.94 -0.91
C GLN A 50 19.73 -2.27 -1.18
N GLU A 51 18.78 -2.32 -0.24
CA GLU A 51 17.45 -1.70 -0.36
C GLU A 51 17.47 -0.22 0.05
N ARG A 52 18.60 0.32 0.46
CA ARG A 52 18.79 1.71 0.88
C ARG A 52 19.74 2.44 -0.06
N ILE A 53 19.47 3.75 -0.24
CA ILE A 53 20.32 4.63 -1.06
C ILE A 53 20.45 6.00 -0.40
N ASP A 54 21.61 6.63 -0.48
CA ASP A 54 21.72 8.04 -0.14
C ASP A 54 20.98 8.85 -1.19
N ILE A 55 20.13 9.75 -0.77
CA ILE A 55 19.34 10.55 -1.71
C ILE A 55 20.21 11.44 -2.59
N ALA A 56 21.40 11.79 -2.14
CA ALA A 56 22.36 12.55 -2.93
C ALA A 56 22.88 11.77 -4.15
N ASP A 57 22.89 10.43 -4.08
CA ASP A 57 23.32 9.55 -5.17
C ASP A 57 22.22 9.30 -6.21
N VAL A 58 20.98 9.71 -5.93
CA VAL A 58 19.86 9.58 -6.86
C VAL A 58 19.90 10.73 -7.86
N PRO A 59 19.97 10.43 -9.18
CA PRO A 59 19.96 11.49 -10.20
C PRO A 59 18.64 12.26 -10.19
N GLU A 60 18.69 13.52 -10.59
CA GLU A 60 17.47 14.26 -10.86
C GLU A 60 16.80 13.74 -12.14
N PRO A 61 15.45 13.71 -12.19
CA PRO A 61 14.74 13.30 -13.39
C PRO A 61 15.01 14.27 -14.54
N GLY A 62 14.81 13.78 -15.76
CA GLY A 62 14.80 14.62 -16.94
C GLY A 62 13.71 15.71 -16.90
N PRO A 63 13.60 16.53 -17.96
CA PRO A 63 12.59 17.56 -18.04
C PRO A 63 11.17 16.97 -18.04
N GLU A 64 10.24 17.72 -17.47
CA GLU A 64 8.80 17.38 -17.53
C GLU A 64 8.32 17.43 -19.00
N PRO A 65 7.24 16.69 -19.33
CA PRO A 65 6.63 16.74 -20.66
C PRO A 65 6.27 18.18 -21.07
N ALA A 66 6.43 18.49 -22.35
CA ALA A 66 6.05 19.79 -22.88
C ALA A 66 4.54 20.03 -22.73
N VAL A 67 4.18 21.23 -22.32
CA VAL A 67 2.78 21.64 -22.20
C VAL A 67 2.26 22.03 -23.61
N LEU A 68 1.22 21.33 -24.06
CA LEU A 68 0.60 21.58 -25.35
C LEU A 68 -0.50 22.67 -25.27
N PRO A 69 -0.86 23.31 -26.39
CA PRO A 69 -1.98 24.23 -26.43
C PRO A 69 -3.29 23.57 -25.95
N GLY A 70 -4.01 24.23 -25.05
CA GLY A 70 -5.24 23.69 -24.48
C GLY A 70 -5.03 22.67 -23.34
N ALA A 71 -3.81 22.50 -22.86
CA ALA A 71 -3.49 21.66 -21.74
C ALA A 71 -4.18 22.12 -20.44
N SER A 72 -4.44 21.16 -19.56
CA SER A 72 -4.91 21.40 -18.19
C SER A 72 -3.70 21.52 -17.27
N THR A 73 -3.29 22.73 -16.94
CA THR A 73 -2.06 22.99 -16.17
C THR A 73 -2.31 23.36 -14.71
N GLY A 74 -3.57 23.40 -14.27
CA GLY A 74 -3.92 23.71 -12.91
C GLY A 74 -3.60 22.60 -11.92
N THR A 75 -3.66 22.96 -10.64
CA THR A 75 -3.52 22.04 -9.51
C THR A 75 -4.58 22.31 -8.46
N TYR A 76 -5.10 21.28 -7.83
CA TYR A 76 -6.03 21.41 -6.71
C TYR A 76 -5.53 20.57 -5.54
N THR A 77 -5.32 21.21 -4.38
CA THR A 77 -4.81 20.56 -3.16
C THR A 77 -5.79 20.71 -2.01
N TRP A 78 -6.02 19.64 -1.26
CA TRP A 78 -6.79 19.71 -0.01
C TRP A 78 -6.21 18.79 1.07
N ASN A 79 -6.72 18.95 2.29
CA ASN A 79 -6.29 18.25 3.47
C ASN A 79 -7.35 17.22 3.90
N CYS A 80 -6.95 15.97 4.07
CA CYS A 80 -7.77 14.92 4.66
C CYS A 80 -7.23 14.44 6.01
N GLY A 81 -6.45 15.26 6.72
CA GLY A 81 -5.75 14.83 7.91
C GLY A 81 -4.52 13.96 7.58
N ARG A 82 -3.95 13.36 8.61
CA ARG A 82 -2.77 12.49 8.53
C ARG A 82 -2.96 11.18 9.29
N ASN A 83 -4.21 10.73 9.40
CA ASN A 83 -4.62 9.58 10.19
C ASN A 83 -4.47 9.78 11.71
N GLU A 84 -4.85 10.95 12.22
CA GLU A 84 -4.84 11.25 13.67
C GLU A 84 -5.74 10.31 14.46
N GLU A 85 -6.82 9.83 13.83
CA GLU A 85 -7.80 8.91 14.43
C GLU A 85 -7.27 7.48 14.54
N GLY A 86 -6.14 7.17 13.91
CA GLY A 86 -5.53 5.85 13.93
C GLY A 86 -6.33 4.80 13.15
N HIS A 87 -7.05 5.19 12.11
CA HIS A 87 -7.79 4.27 11.25
C HIS A 87 -6.81 3.36 10.51
N ARG A 88 -6.70 2.13 10.96
CA ARG A 88 -5.82 1.09 10.41
C ARG A 88 -6.51 -0.26 10.44
N ASN A 89 -6.41 -0.97 9.35
CA ASN A 89 -6.84 -2.36 9.23
C ASN A 89 -6.06 -3.05 8.10
N SER A 90 -6.27 -4.34 7.91
CA SER A 90 -5.64 -5.11 6.82
C SER A 90 -6.58 -5.35 5.64
N ALA A 91 -7.68 -4.62 5.54
CA ALA A 91 -8.59 -4.71 4.41
C ALA A 91 -7.96 -4.08 3.15
N ASN A 92 -8.36 -4.60 2.00
CA ASN A 92 -8.07 -3.98 0.72
C ASN A 92 -9.35 -3.98 -0.14
N PHE A 93 -10.12 -2.91 -0.01
CA PHE A 93 -11.40 -2.75 -0.69
C PHE A 93 -11.25 -2.74 -2.24
N VAL A 94 -10.12 -2.28 -2.77
CA VAL A 94 -9.87 -2.27 -4.21
C VAL A 94 -9.44 -3.64 -4.71
N ALA A 95 -8.35 -4.20 -4.18
CA ALA A 95 -7.74 -5.40 -4.76
C ALA A 95 -8.28 -6.72 -4.18
N SER A 96 -8.98 -6.71 -3.04
CA SER A 96 -9.47 -7.92 -2.37
C SER A 96 -10.72 -7.64 -1.54
N PRO A 97 -11.80 -7.11 -2.15
CA PRO A 97 -13.03 -6.76 -1.43
C PRO A 97 -13.64 -7.99 -0.74
N GLY A 98 -14.08 -7.83 0.51
CA GLY A 98 -14.73 -8.89 1.29
C GLY A 98 -13.82 -10.03 1.75
N MET A 99 -12.51 -10.00 1.45
CA MET A 99 -11.58 -11.02 1.92
C MET A 99 -11.11 -10.71 3.34
N GLN A 100 -11.43 -11.62 4.28
CA GLN A 100 -10.94 -11.56 5.65
C GLN A 100 -9.41 -11.82 5.69
N PRO A 101 -8.62 -10.88 6.15
CA PRO A 101 -7.17 -11.01 6.12
C PRO A 101 -6.67 -11.95 7.23
N ARG A 102 -6.03 -13.04 6.83
CA ARG A 102 -5.31 -13.94 7.76
C ARG A 102 -3.80 -13.81 7.59
N HIS A 103 -3.09 -12.85 7.59
CA HIS A 103 -1.65 -12.63 7.35
C HIS A 103 -1.39 -11.58 6.26
N LEU A 104 -2.22 -10.53 6.22
CA LEU A 104 -1.99 -9.40 5.35
C LEU A 104 -1.28 -8.29 6.13
N HIS A 105 -0.58 -7.44 5.40
CA HIS A 105 0.00 -6.22 5.95
C HIS A 105 -1.11 -5.18 6.27
N ALA A 106 -0.81 -4.29 7.20
CA ALA A 106 -1.73 -3.25 7.63
C ALA A 106 -1.65 -2.02 6.69
N HIS A 107 -2.81 -1.45 6.40
CA HIS A 107 -2.94 -0.15 5.75
C HIS A 107 -3.36 0.92 6.76
N GLU A 108 -3.02 2.16 6.47
CA GLU A 108 -3.55 3.36 7.12
C GLU A 108 -4.30 4.21 6.10
N TYR A 109 -5.31 4.96 6.58
CA TYR A 109 -6.34 5.60 5.77
C TYR A 109 -6.47 7.07 6.10
N VAL A 110 -6.81 7.89 5.08
CA VAL A 110 -7.37 9.23 5.23
C VAL A 110 -8.57 9.38 4.31
N GLY A 111 -9.39 10.39 4.57
CA GLY A 111 -10.65 10.60 3.85
C GLY A 111 -11.79 9.80 4.49
N ASN A 112 -12.33 8.82 3.80
CA ASN A 112 -13.48 8.03 4.25
C ASN A 112 -13.22 7.32 5.58
N ARG A 113 -14.13 7.49 6.56
CA ARG A 113 -13.97 6.96 7.92
C ARG A 113 -14.47 5.53 8.10
N SER A 114 -15.12 4.95 7.10
CA SER A 114 -15.73 3.61 7.21
C SER A 114 -15.05 2.53 6.39
N THR A 115 -13.89 2.82 5.78
CA THR A 115 -13.22 1.85 4.90
C THR A 115 -12.70 0.66 5.68
N ASP A 116 -13.26 -0.51 5.41
CA ASP A 116 -12.89 -1.79 6.01
C ASP A 116 -13.15 -2.96 5.06
N VAL A 117 -13.09 -4.20 5.58
CA VAL A 117 -13.31 -5.42 4.79
C VAL A 117 -14.74 -5.60 4.31
N ASP A 118 -15.73 -5.06 5.04
CA ASP A 118 -17.15 -5.18 4.74
C ASP A 118 -17.68 -3.97 3.92
N SER A 119 -16.78 -3.05 3.54
CA SER A 119 -17.13 -1.86 2.77
C SER A 119 -17.75 -2.20 1.42
N THR A 120 -18.74 -1.40 1.04
CA THR A 120 -19.37 -1.38 -0.27
C THR A 120 -19.40 0.04 -0.80
N ASP A 121 -19.63 0.22 -2.11
CA ASP A 121 -19.80 1.55 -2.69
C ASP A 121 -20.89 2.35 -1.95
N ALA A 122 -21.98 1.69 -1.55
CA ALA A 122 -23.08 2.32 -0.82
C ALA A 122 -22.68 2.71 0.62
N SER A 123 -21.98 1.86 1.35
CA SER A 123 -21.52 2.18 2.72
C SER A 123 -20.50 3.31 2.73
N LEU A 124 -19.56 3.30 1.80
CA LEU A 124 -18.57 4.38 1.64
C LEU A 124 -19.24 5.71 1.28
N ALA A 125 -20.25 5.68 0.39
CA ALA A 125 -20.97 6.89 -0.02
C ALA A 125 -21.84 7.49 1.10
N ALA A 126 -22.24 6.69 2.10
CA ALA A 126 -23.02 7.11 3.25
C ALA A 126 -22.17 7.51 4.48
N ALA A 127 -20.85 7.32 4.40
CA ALA A 127 -19.96 7.59 5.51
C ALA A 127 -19.62 9.08 5.66
N THR A 128 -18.92 9.41 6.74
CA THR A 128 -18.27 10.71 6.94
C THR A 128 -16.83 10.67 6.46
N THR A 129 -16.20 11.85 6.42
CA THR A 129 -14.82 12.00 5.94
C THR A 129 -13.97 12.83 6.90
N THR A 130 -12.66 12.68 6.78
CA THR A 130 -11.68 13.57 7.42
C THR A 130 -11.26 14.73 6.50
N CYS A 131 -11.69 14.74 5.23
CA CYS A 131 -11.33 15.79 4.28
C CYS A 131 -12.09 17.10 4.55
N ASP A 132 -11.39 18.21 4.52
CA ASP A 132 -11.89 19.56 4.85
C ASP A 132 -12.87 20.13 3.81
N ASN A 133 -12.83 19.63 2.57
CA ASN A 133 -13.71 20.03 1.47
C ASN A 133 -14.94 19.10 1.28
N GLY A 134 -15.16 18.13 2.18
CA GLY A 134 -16.26 17.19 2.10
C GLY A 134 -16.08 16.06 1.08
N ASP A 135 -14.88 15.84 0.57
CA ASP A 135 -14.53 14.68 -0.26
C ASP A 135 -14.71 13.39 0.55
N LEU A 136 -15.56 12.49 0.10
CA LEU A 136 -15.85 11.20 0.72
C LEU A 136 -14.91 10.06 0.25
N SER A 137 -13.97 10.36 -0.61
CA SER A 137 -13.03 9.38 -1.16
C SER A 137 -12.19 8.73 -0.08
N THR A 138 -11.76 7.50 -0.32
CA THR A 138 -10.79 6.81 0.54
C THR A 138 -9.41 6.77 -0.12
N TYR A 139 -8.40 7.04 0.66
CA TYR A 139 -6.99 7.03 0.30
C TYR A 139 -6.25 6.18 1.31
N TYR A 140 -5.51 5.16 0.87
CA TYR A 140 -4.82 4.28 1.80
C TYR A 140 -3.54 3.65 1.22
N TRP A 141 -2.62 3.34 2.12
CA TRP A 141 -1.29 2.81 1.82
C TRP A 141 -0.80 1.94 3.00
N PRO A 142 0.21 1.05 2.82
CA PRO A 142 0.81 0.28 3.91
C PRO A 142 1.41 1.17 5.00
N VAL A 143 1.23 0.79 6.25
CA VAL A 143 1.85 1.53 7.38
C VAL A 143 3.37 1.52 7.27
N LEU A 144 4.01 2.60 7.72
CA LEU A 144 5.46 2.66 7.91
C LEU A 144 5.79 2.28 9.35
N MET A 145 6.80 1.42 9.52
CA MET A 145 7.29 0.97 10.82
C MET A 145 8.72 1.45 11.03
N VAL A 146 8.99 2.06 12.18
CA VAL A 146 10.35 2.37 12.63
C VAL A 146 10.92 1.14 13.31
N THR A 147 12.15 0.77 12.91
CA THR A 147 12.86 -0.44 13.35
C THR A 147 14.24 -0.08 13.92
N GLY A 148 14.99 -1.07 14.40
CA GLY A 148 16.36 -0.89 14.89
C GLY A 148 16.47 -0.75 16.41
N ALA A 149 17.59 -0.24 16.89
CA ALA A 149 17.86 -0.13 18.33
C ALA A 149 16.81 0.73 19.04
N GLY A 150 16.16 0.17 20.06
CA GLY A 150 15.06 0.80 20.81
C GLY A 150 13.65 0.45 20.30
N TYR A 151 13.53 -0.33 19.22
CA TYR A 151 12.26 -0.79 18.67
C TYR A 151 12.27 -2.31 18.49
N PRO A 152 12.10 -3.09 19.59
CA PRO A 152 12.17 -4.55 19.54
C PRO A 152 11.02 -5.16 18.74
N GLY A 153 11.26 -6.33 18.13
CA GLY A 153 10.30 -7.08 17.33
C GLY A 153 10.09 -6.47 15.94
N HIS A 154 8.84 -6.44 15.48
CA HIS A 154 8.48 -5.96 14.13
C HIS A 154 8.55 -4.44 13.96
N GLY A 155 9.04 -3.71 14.94
CA GLY A 155 9.10 -2.25 14.92
C GLY A 155 7.81 -1.58 15.44
N ARG A 156 7.75 -0.25 15.35
CA ARG A 156 6.62 0.55 15.79
C ARG A 156 6.04 1.35 14.62
N VAL A 157 4.73 1.24 14.40
CA VAL A 157 4.03 2.04 13.39
C VAL A 157 4.24 3.53 13.65
N ARG A 158 4.64 4.24 12.60
CA ARG A 158 4.82 5.69 12.62
C ARG A 158 3.68 6.37 11.89
N THR A 159 2.88 7.16 12.60
CA THR A 159 1.87 8.03 11.97
C THR A 159 2.56 9.10 11.12
N PRO A 160 2.06 9.42 9.92
CA PRO A 160 2.59 10.49 9.10
C PRO A 160 2.68 11.83 9.82
N ALA A 161 3.67 12.63 9.50
CA ALA A 161 3.77 14.02 9.92
C ALA A 161 2.81 14.91 9.10
N ALA A 162 2.67 14.58 7.79
CA ALA A 162 1.74 15.23 6.89
C ALA A 162 1.30 14.27 5.77
N VAL A 163 0.09 14.49 5.26
CA VAL A 163 -0.44 13.85 4.04
C VAL A 163 -0.96 14.93 3.13
N THR A 164 -0.46 14.98 1.89
CA THR A 164 -0.87 15.97 0.90
C THR A 164 -1.50 15.26 -0.29
N LEU A 165 -2.73 15.65 -0.60
CA LEU A 165 -3.48 15.21 -1.78
C LEU A 165 -3.48 16.34 -2.81
N THR A 166 -2.83 16.13 -3.95
CA THR A 166 -2.79 17.11 -5.03
C THR A 166 -3.33 16.48 -6.30
N PHE A 167 -4.37 17.06 -6.86
CA PHE A 167 -4.85 16.70 -8.18
C PHE A 167 -4.22 17.60 -9.23
N LEU A 168 -3.73 17.01 -10.28
CA LEU A 168 -2.98 17.63 -11.37
C LEU A 168 -3.75 17.45 -12.67
N GLY A 169 -3.63 18.41 -13.55
CA GLY A 169 -4.15 18.31 -14.91
C GLY A 169 -3.28 17.43 -15.82
N SER A 170 -3.47 17.58 -17.11
CA SER A 170 -2.74 16.89 -18.17
C SER A 170 -1.96 17.89 -19.05
N PRO A 171 -0.67 17.69 -19.30
CA PRO A 171 0.09 18.57 -20.19
C PRO A 171 -0.32 18.45 -21.66
N ALA A 172 -1.08 17.43 -22.02
CA ALA A 172 -1.46 17.15 -23.40
C ALA A 172 -2.87 17.62 -23.81
N GLY A 173 -3.71 18.04 -22.85
CA GLY A 173 -5.07 18.47 -23.15
C GLY A 173 -5.92 18.68 -21.89
N PRO A 174 -7.21 18.97 -22.01
CA PRO A 174 -8.10 19.14 -20.88
C PRO A 174 -8.37 17.80 -20.20
N VAL A 175 -8.69 17.84 -18.90
CA VAL A 175 -9.16 16.68 -18.14
C VAL A 175 -10.69 16.65 -18.10
N VAL A 176 -11.26 15.45 -18.01
CA VAL A 176 -12.70 15.22 -17.82
C VAL A 176 -12.96 14.66 -16.40
N ASP A 177 -14.21 14.65 -15.98
CA ASP A 177 -14.61 14.17 -14.66
C ASP A 177 -14.21 12.70 -14.45
N MET A 178 -13.72 12.38 -13.28
CA MET A 178 -13.59 10.99 -12.84
C MET A 178 -14.99 10.45 -12.46
N PRO A 179 -15.37 9.26 -12.94
CA PRO A 179 -16.64 8.68 -12.51
C PRO A 179 -16.59 8.38 -11.02
N ARG A 180 -17.74 8.50 -10.36
CA ARG A 180 -17.87 8.10 -8.97
C ARG A 180 -17.59 6.60 -8.83
N PHE A 181 -16.92 6.20 -7.76
CA PHE A 181 -16.44 4.85 -7.49
C PHE A 181 -15.31 4.36 -8.40
N LEU A 182 -14.68 5.23 -9.19
CA LEU A 182 -13.45 4.90 -9.89
C LEU A 182 -12.40 4.42 -8.87
N ARG A 183 -11.90 3.22 -9.06
CA ARG A 183 -10.84 2.62 -8.24
C ARG A 183 -9.49 2.82 -8.92
N ALA A 184 -8.51 3.19 -8.16
CA ALA A 184 -7.15 3.38 -8.67
C ALA A 184 -6.15 2.66 -7.80
N THR A 185 -5.17 2.04 -8.44
CA THR A 185 -4.08 1.30 -7.80
C THR A 185 -2.76 1.82 -8.33
N ILE A 186 -1.79 2.04 -7.43
CA ILE A 186 -0.41 2.37 -7.76
C ILE A 186 0.54 1.50 -6.96
N GLY A 187 1.68 1.13 -7.54
CA GLY A 187 2.65 0.23 -6.91
C GLY A 187 2.28 -1.25 -7.06
N ASN A 188 3.05 -2.14 -6.44
CA ASN A 188 2.86 -3.59 -6.51
C ASN A 188 3.22 -4.27 -5.19
N ALA A 189 2.23 -4.64 -4.38
CA ALA A 189 2.42 -5.32 -3.10
C ALA A 189 3.18 -6.66 -3.21
N ARG A 190 3.34 -7.21 -4.42
CA ARG A 190 4.01 -8.48 -4.71
C ARG A 190 5.17 -8.33 -5.69
N ALA A 191 5.85 -7.19 -5.66
CA ALA A 191 6.90 -6.85 -6.64
C ALA A 191 8.03 -7.89 -6.75
N LEU A 192 8.32 -8.64 -5.69
CA LEU A 192 9.36 -9.68 -5.71
C LEU A 192 8.88 -11.01 -6.31
N THR A 193 7.60 -11.34 -6.14
CA THR A 193 7.04 -12.64 -6.57
C THR A 193 6.24 -12.55 -7.87
N GLU A 194 5.73 -11.35 -8.21
CA GLU A 194 4.97 -11.07 -9.43
C GLU A 194 5.62 -9.91 -10.19
N PRO A 195 6.78 -10.13 -10.83
CA PRO A 195 7.49 -9.09 -11.57
C PRO A 195 6.72 -8.71 -12.84
N GLY A 196 6.94 -7.48 -13.33
CA GLY A 196 6.37 -6.99 -14.60
C GLY A 196 5.26 -5.95 -14.45
N ILE A 197 4.76 -5.72 -13.24
CA ILE A 197 3.92 -4.57 -12.93
C ILE A 197 4.86 -3.40 -12.61
N ALA A 198 4.79 -2.32 -13.41
CA ALA A 198 5.60 -1.13 -13.16
C ALA A 198 5.30 -0.55 -11.77
N THR A 199 6.32 -0.41 -10.94
CA THR A 199 6.23 0.22 -9.63
C THR A 199 6.39 1.73 -9.83
N SER A 200 5.35 2.50 -9.52
CA SER A 200 5.39 3.96 -9.60
C SER A 200 5.27 4.62 -8.21
N ALA A 201 5.27 3.81 -7.17
CA ALA A 201 5.50 4.28 -5.81
C ALA A 201 6.97 4.65 -5.67
N THR A 202 7.25 5.85 -5.21
CA THR A 202 8.61 6.37 -5.11
C THR A 202 8.86 7.01 -3.76
N TRP A 203 10.15 7.02 -3.40
CA TRP A 203 10.66 7.61 -2.18
C TRP A 203 11.53 8.82 -2.49
N THR A 204 11.56 9.79 -1.58
CA THR A 204 12.46 10.94 -1.65
C THR A 204 12.64 11.57 -0.27
N CYS A 205 13.39 12.67 -0.20
CA CYS A 205 13.52 13.51 0.98
C CYS A 205 12.88 14.88 0.72
N ALA A 206 12.34 15.52 1.76
CA ALA A 206 11.62 16.79 1.58
C ALA A 206 12.50 17.91 1.01
N SER A 207 13.81 17.93 1.34
CA SER A 207 14.78 18.88 0.78
C SER A 207 15.12 18.64 -0.69
N THR A 208 14.84 17.44 -1.23
CA THR A 208 15.19 17.05 -2.60
C THR A 208 14.03 16.38 -3.34
N PRO A 209 12.84 16.97 -3.41
CA PRO A 209 11.59 16.31 -3.82
C PRO A 209 11.59 15.83 -5.29
N ARG A 210 12.54 16.28 -6.09
CA ARG A 210 12.70 15.84 -7.48
C ARG A 210 13.49 14.54 -7.61
N ARG A 211 14.37 14.21 -6.65
CA ARG A 211 15.16 12.97 -6.66
C ARG A 211 14.30 11.82 -6.17
N ARG A 212 13.82 10.97 -7.07
CA ARG A 212 12.90 9.87 -6.81
C ARG A 212 13.58 8.53 -6.99
N THR A 213 13.35 7.61 -6.04
CA THR A 213 13.93 6.27 -6.03
C THR A 213 12.88 5.24 -5.63
N ASP A 214 13.06 4.00 -6.03
CA ASP A 214 12.30 2.82 -5.59
C ASP A 214 12.94 2.12 -4.36
N ARG A 215 13.95 2.78 -3.75
CA ARG A 215 14.67 2.30 -2.58
C ARG A 215 14.41 3.20 -1.37
N TYR A 216 14.57 2.68 -0.16
CA TYR A 216 14.48 3.51 1.04
C TYR A 216 15.58 4.60 1.04
N PRO A 217 15.23 5.89 1.06
CA PRO A 217 16.23 6.95 1.03
C PRO A 217 16.90 7.12 2.40
N ARG A 218 18.19 7.43 2.38
CA ARG A 218 18.86 8.07 3.51
C ARG A 218 18.79 9.58 3.28
N CYS A 219 18.00 10.25 4.12
CA CYS A 219 17.85 11.69 4.12
C CYS A 219 18.84 12.34 5.08
N SER A 220 19.15 13.62 4.85
CA SER A 220 19.95 14.41 5.79
C SER A 220 19.30 14.47 7.18
N ALA A 221 20.10 14.65 8.22
CA ALA A 221 19.60 14.74 9.59
C ALA A 221 18.52 15.84 9.73
N GLY A 222 17.36 15.50 10.27
CA GLY A 222 16.23 16.42 10.45
C GLY A 222 15.37 16.64 9.20
N ASP A 223 15.72 16.02 8.06
CA ASP A 223 14.89 16.06 6.87
C ASP A 223 13.82 14.96 6.91
N GLN A 224 12.65 15.24 6.32
CA GLN A 224 11.56 14.27 6.25
C GLN A 224 11.76 13.24 5.14
N VAL A 225 11.41 12.00 5.44
CA VAL A 225 11.23 10.97 4.41
C VAL A 225 9.85 11.12 3.78
N LEU A 226 9.81 11.19 2.45
CA LEU A 226 8.56 11.28 1.71
C LEU A 226 8.31 9.99 0.90
N ARG A 227 7.07 9.51 0.95
CA ARG A 227 6.51 8.54 0.00
C ARG A 227 5.65 9.30 -1.00
N VAL A 228 5.84 9.04 -2.28
CA VAL A 228 5.10 9.74 -3.33
C VAL A 228 4.48 8.74 -4.29
N PHE A 229 3.17 8.80 -4.37
CA PHE A 229 2.34 7.95 -5.22
C PHE A 229 1.71 8.81 -6.32
N GLU A 230 2.12 8.60 -7.56
CA GLU A 230 1.53 9.26 -8.73
C GLU A 230 0.61 8.29 -9.45
N PHE A 231 -0.68 8.42 -9.21
CA PHE A 231 -1.68 7.52 -9.75
C PHE A 231 -1.82 7.64 -11.27
N PRO A 232 -2.17 6.55 -11.97
CA PRO A 232 -2.54 6.62 -13.37
C PRO A 232 -3.75 7.56 -13.58
N SER A 233 -3.85 8.17 -14.76
CA SER A 233 -4.83 9.22 -15.03
C SER A 233 -5.45 9.16 -16.43
N CYS A 234 -5.33 8.03 -17.11
CA CYS A 234 -5.95 7.81 -18.40
C CYS A 234 -7.02 6.73 -18.30
N TRP A 235 -8.28 7.16 -18.17
CA TRP A 235 -9.45 6.29 -17.95
C TRP A 235 -10.01 5.78 -19.26
N ASP A 236 -10.49 4.52 -19.31
CA ASP A 236 -11.05 3.87 -20.50
C ASP A 236 -12.45 4.39 -20.91
N GLY A 237 -13.02 5.33 -20.17
CA GLY A 237 -14.32 5.92 -20.45
C GLY A 237 -15.53 5.00 -20.18
N ARG A 238 -15.34 3.85 -19.51
CA ARG A 238 -16.39 2.83 -19.38
C ARG A 238 -16.51 2.22 -17.99
N ARG A 239 -15.39 1.80 -17.41
CA ARG A 239 -15.37 0.99 -16.18
C ARG A 239 -14.86 1.80 -15.01
N VAL A 240 -15.46 1.62 -13.84
CA VAL A 240 -14.95 2.15 -12.58
C VAL A 240 -13.90 1.22 -11.95
N ASP A 241 -13.85 -0.04 -12.42
CA ASP A 241 -12.88 -1.06 -12.01
C ASP A 241 -12.71 -2.08 -13.14
N SER A 242 -11.62 -2.82 -13.14
CA SER A 242 -11.34 -3.95 -14.05
C SER A 242 -10.91 -5.19 -13.26
N PRO A 243 -10.97 -6.41 -13.84
CA PRO A 243 -10.62 -7.63 -13.12
C PRO A 243 -9.19 -7.64 -12.53
N ASP A 244 -8.28 -6.89 -13.12
CA ASP A 244 -6.90 -6.70 -12.66
C ASP A 244 -6.71 -5.42 -11.84
N HIS A 245 -7.77 -4.65 -11.58
CA HIS A 245 -7.79 -3.36 -10.89
C HIS A 245 -6.83 -2.31 -11.47
N ARG A 246 -6.48 -2.41 -12.78
CA ARG A 246 -5.45 -1.59 -13.44
C ARG A 246 -5.79 -1.17 -14.87
N THR A 247 -6.31 -2.06 -15.71
CA THR A 247 -6.46 -1.82 -17.14
C THR A 247 -7.55 -0.82 -17.52
N HIS A 248 -8.45 -0.46 -16.60
CA HIS A 248 -9.46 0.58 -16.79
C HIS A 248 -8.90 2.00 -16.57
N LEU A 249 -7.77 2.13 -15.87
CA LEU A 249 -7.10 3.40 -15.59
C LEU A 249 -5.59 3.21 -15.74
N VAL A 250 -4.99 3.76 -16.78
CA VAL A 250 -3.60 3.54 -17.14
C VAL A 250 -2.77 4.83 -17.07
N ALA A 251 -1.45 4.68 -17.04
CA ALA A 251 -0.55 5.83 -17.06
C ALA A 251 -0.57 6.55 -18.42
N ALA A 252 -0.33 7.87 -18.38
CA ALA A 252 -0.03 8.63 -19.59
C ALA A 252 1.30 8.17 -20.21
N THR A 253 1.47 8.42 -21.49
CA THR A 253 2.74 8.21 -22.18
C THR A 253 3.84 9.13 -21.63
N ALA A 254 5.10 8.90 -22.01
CA ALA A 254 6.21 9.75 -21.61
C ALA A 254 6.03 11.23 -22.07
N GLY A 255 5.26 11.46 -23.13
CA GLY A 255 4.88 12.81 -23.59
C GLY A 255 3.68 13.42 -22.84
N GLY A 256 3.13 12.74 -21.82
CA GLY A 256 2.01 13.21 -21.02
C GLY A 256 0.62 13.00 -21.66
N ALA A 257 0.54 12.49 -22.89
CA ALA A 257 -0.72 12.20 -23.55
C ALA A 257 -1.30 10.85 -23.10
N CYS A 258 -2.61 10.74 -23.05
CA CYS A 258 -3.27 9.48 -22.80
C CYS A 258 -3.19 8.55 -24.03
N PRO A 259 -3.03 7.22 -23.83
CA PRO A 259 -3.11 6.24 -24.90
C PRO A 259 -4.44 6.31 -25.66
N HIS A 260 -4.44 5.80 -26.89
CA HIS A 260 -5.65 5.75 -27.73
C HIS A 260 -6.83 5.10 -26.98
N ALA A 261 -8.03 5.64 -27.18
CA ALA A 261 -9.27 5.22 -26.53
C ALA A 261 -9.30 5.37 -25.00
N THR A 262 -8.47 6.26 -24.44
CA THR A 262 -8.55 6.67 -23.05
C THR A 262 -8.68 8.19 -22.91
N PHE A 263 -9.21 8.65 -21.79
CA PHE A 263 -9.50 10.06 -21.51
C PHE A 263 -8.69 10.52 -20.30
N ALA A 264 -8.09 11.70 -20.40
CA ALA A 264 -7.38 12.28 -19.26
C ALA A 264 -8.37 12.68 -18.16
N VAL A 265 -8.18 12.14 -16.96
CA VAL A 265 -8.88 12.51 -15.73
C VAL A 265 -7.90 13.18 -14.76
N PRO A 266 -8.36 13.90 -13.72
CA PRO A 266 -7.48 14.44 -12.70
C PRO A 266 -6.48 13.40 -12.17
N ARG A 267 -5.18 13.72 -12.21
CA ARG A 267 -4.11 12.83 -11.75
C ARG A 267 -3.82 13.08 -10.27
N LEU A 268 -4.13 12.12 -9.44
CA LEU A 268 -3.78 12.19 -8.02
C LEU A 268 -2.28 11.98 -7.81
N ARG A 269 -1.65 12.95 -7.10
CA ARG A 269 -0.38 12.77 -6.40
C ARG A 269 -0.67 12.75 -4.90
N LEU A 270 -0.43 11.61 -4.29
CA LEU A 270 -0.48 11.44 -2.84
C LEU A 270 0.95 11.49 -2.31
N THR A 271 1.23 12.42 -1.39
CA THR A 271 2.53 12.53 -0.71
C THR A 271 2.35 12.32 0.78
N VAL A 272 3.08 11.35 1.34
CA VAL A 272 3.06 11.03 2.77
C VAL A 272 4.42 11.34 3.36
N ALA A 273 4.48 12.26 4.31
CA ALA A 273 5.70 12.73 4.95
C ALA A 273 5.85 12.13 6.36
N TYR A 274 7.07 11.75 6.72
CA TYR A 274 7.38 11.18 8.03
C TYR A 274 8.56 11.91 8.67
N ASP A 275 8.37 12.31 9.94
CA ASP A 275 9.45 12.70 10.83
C ASP A 275 10.00 11.44 11.49
N LEU A 276 11.21 11.04 11.13
CA LEU A 276 11.86 9.87 11.68
C LEU A 276 12.92 10.27 12.70
N PRO A 277 13.08 9.50 13.81
CA PRO A 277 14.18 9.73 14.73
C PRO A 277 15.53 9.65 14.04
N ALA A 278 16.48 10.47 14.45
CA ALA A 278 17.83 10.45 13.88
C ALA A 278 18.45 9.05 14.00
N GLY A 279 18.93 8.51 12.87
CA GLY A 279 19.56 7.19 12.81
C GLY A 279 18.60 6.00 12.94
N ALA A 280 17.28 6.24 12.99
CA ALA A 280 16.32 5.14 12.98
C ALA A 280 16.22 4.49 11.59
N ASP A 281 16.15 3.19 11.58
CA ASP A 281 15.75 2.42 10.41
C ASP A 281 14.21 2.37 10.30
N PHE A 282 13.72 2.19 9.09
CA PHE A 282 12.29 2.06 8.83
C PHE A 282 12.05 1.12 7.66
N VAL A 283 10.86 0.54 7.64
CA VAL A 283 10.33 -0.31 6.56
C VAL A 283 8.83 -0.05 6.40
N ILE A 284 8.27 -0.39 5.26
CA ILE A 284 6.81 -0.51 5.11
C ILE A 284 6.36 -1.88 5.60
N ASP A 285 5.13 -1.99 6.07
CA ASP A 285 4.51 -3.29 6.28
C ASP A 285 4.20 -3.95 4.92
N ALA A 286 4.55 -5.22 4.78
CA ALA A 286 4.45 -5.97 3.54
C ALA A 286 4.07 -7.43 3.81
N PHE A 287 3.70 -8.17 2.77
CA PHE A 287 3.55 -9.62 2.90
C PHE A 287 4.88 -10.25 3.34
N PRO A 288 4.85 -11.32 4.17
CA PRO A 288 6.06 -11.95 4.72
C PRO A 288 7.07 -12.39 3.65
N ASP A 289 6.59 -12.87 2.49
CA ASP A 289 7.39 -13.31 1.35
C ASP A 289 8.00 -12.16 0.53
N GLN A 290 7.65 -10.92 0.85
CA GLN A 290 8.17 -9.72 0.19
C GLN A 290 9.30 -9.03 0.97
N HIS A 291 9.67 -9.53 2.14
CA HIS A 291 10.87 -9.13 2.92
C HIS A 291 10.98 -7.63 3.19
N TYR A 292 9.85 -6.91 3.29
CA TYR A 292 9.81 -5.45 3.49
C TYR A 292 10.56 -4.64 2.39
N ASP A 293 10.64 -5.19 1.18
CA ASP A 293 11.30 -4.54 0.05
C ASP A 293 10.56 -3.24 -0.33
N PRO A 294 11.24 -2.10 -0.46
CA PRO A 294 10.61 -0.81 -0.77
C PRO A 294 9.88 -0.81 -2.14
N ARG A 295 10.23 -1.69 -3.06
CA ARG A 295 9.54 -1.86 -4.34
C ARG A 295 8.13 -2.44 -4.21
N THR A 296 7.79 -3.01 -3.04
CA THR A 296 6.44 -3.46 -2.74
C THR A 296 5.52 -2.34 -2.26
N ASP A 297 6.01 -1.11 -2.20
CA ASP A 297 5.20 0.03 -1.81
C ASP A 297 4.06 0.28 -2.82
N HIS A 298 2.90 0.59 -2.29
CA HIS A 298 1.68 0.74 -3.08
C HIS A 298 0.67 1.64 -2.37
N ALA A 299 -0.30 2.14 -3.12
CA ALA A 299 -1.42 2.88 -2.56
C ALA A 299 -2.68 2.66 -3.40
N PHE A 300 -3.81 2.97 -2.80
CA PHE A 300 -5.13 2.86 -3.40
C PHE A 300 -5.92 4.14 -3.20
N PHE A 301 -6.81 4.38 -4.14
CA PHE A 301 -7.75 5.48 -4.13
C PHE A 301 -9.08 5.01 -4.68
N VAL A 302 -10.18 5.40 -4.03
CA VAL A 302 -11.53 5.23 -4.56
C VAL A 302 -12.19 6.60 -4.61
N ASN A 303 -12.58 7.03 -5.80
CA ASN A 303 -13.22 8.33 -6.00
C ASN A 303 -14.68 8.30 -5.51
N ILE A 304 -14.94 9.03 -4.43
CA ILE A 304 -16.32 9.21 -3.90
C ILE A 304 -16.61 10.71 -3.72
N MET A 305 -15.92 11.54 -4.48
CA MET A 305 -16.16 12.99 -4.45
C MET A 305 -17.62 13.30 -4.74
N PRO A 306 -18.25 14.18 -3.96
CA PRO A 306 -19.50 14.81 -4.36
C PRO A 306 -19.34 15.56 -5.71
N ASP A 307 -20.40 15.60 -6.53
CA ASP A 307 -20.35 16.20 -7.86
C ASP A 307 -19.85 17.66 -7.83
N GLN A 308 -20.21 18.41 -6.81
CA GLN A 308 -19.76 19.79 -6.63
C GLN A 308 -18.25 19.90 -6.40
N VAL A 309 -17.65 18.95 -5.66
CA VAL A 309 -16.21 18.90 -5.41
C VAL A 309 -15.50 18.54 -6.72
N MET A 310 -15.95 17.50 -7.43
CA MET A 310 -15.39 17.13 -8.73
C MET A 310 -15.47 18.28 -9.73
N ALA A 311 -16.60 18.96 -9.83
CA ALA A 311 -16.77 20.10 -10.72
C ALA A 311 -15.80 21.27 -10.36
N ALA A 312 -15.53 21.49 -9.06
CA ALA A 312 -14.55 22.49 -8.64
C ALA A 312 -13.13 22.11 -9.05
N VAL A 313 -12.77 20.83 -8.88
CA VAL A 313 -11.49 20.26 -9.33
C VAL A 313 -11.31 20.50 -10.84
N ILE A 314 -12.27 20.06 -11.66
CA ILE A 314 -12.20 20.17 -13.12
C ILE A 314 -12.07 21.64 -13.57
N ARG A 315 -12.89 22.53 -13.01
CA ARG A 315 -12.77 23.96 -13.34
C ARG A 315 -11.40 24.54 -13.01
N CYS A 316 -10.86 24.17 -11.84
CA CYS A 316 -9.53 24.63 -11.44
C CYS A 316 -8.44 24.12 -12.39
N LEU A 317 -8.39 22.81 -12.60
CA LEU A 317 -7.37 22.16 -13.42
C LEU A 317 -7.38 22.70 -14.87
N ASN A 318 -8.57 22.75 -15.50
CA ASN A 318 -8.71 23.20 -16.89
C ASN A 318 -8.51 24.71 -17.07
N SER A 319 -8.60 25.51 -15.99
CA SER A 319 -8.31 26.93 -16.04
C SER A 319 -6.82 27.29 -15.80
N GLY A 320 -5.99 26.29 -15.52
CA GLY A 320 -4.57 26.49 -15.22
C GLY A 320 -4.28 27.15 -13.86
N ARG A 321 -5.27 27.20 -12.96
CA ARG A 321 -5.10 27.82 -11.62
C ARG A 321 -4.49 26.88 -10.61
N VAL A 322 -3.86 27.45 -9.58
CA VAL A 322 -3.50 26.77 -8.35
C VAL A 322 -4.61 27.03 -7.34
N CYS A 323 -5.31 25.98 -6.92
CA CYS A 323 -6.43 26.07 -5.99
C CYS A 323 -6.21 25.19 -4.76
N SER A 324 -6.90 25.53 -3.70
CA SER A 324 -6.95 24.75 -2.45
C SER A 324 -8.37 24.66 -1.91
N SER A 325 -8.60 23.79 -0.93
CA SER A 325 -9.87 23.73 -0.19
C SER A 325 -10.21 25.05 0.50
N ALA A 326 -9.22 25.88 0.83
CA ALA A 326 -9.44 27.18 1.42
C ALA A 326 -10.05 28.21 0.43
N ASP A 327 -10.03 27.91 -0.87
CA ASP A 327 -10.56 28.77 -1.94
C ASP A 327 -12.01 28.39 -2.36
N SER A 328 -12.64 27.45 -1.65
CA SER A 328 -13.92 26.81 -2.00
C SER A 328 -15.09 27.48 -1.30
#